data_3e1edf4b59bed635df98523447a2b7fc
#
_entry.id   3e1edf4b59bed635df98523447a2b7fc
#
_cell.length_a   1.000
_cell.length_b   1.000
_cell.length_c   1.000
_cell.angle_alpha   90.00
_cell.angle_beta   90.00
_cell.angle_gamma   90.00
#
_symmetry.space_group_name_H-M   'P 1'
#
loop_
_entity.id
_entity.type
_entity.pdbx_description
1 polymer ?
#
loop_
_entity_poly.entity_id
_entity_poly.type
_entity_poly.pdbx_seq_one_letter_code
_entity_poly.pdbx_strand_id
1 'polypeptide(L)'
;MNIWERIKTWRERQELPPHLRRLGLKLLVANFRSRRGEIDLVFRDEDCLVFVEVKTRSSEDWTRPAAAVNARKRRLLSQTALDYLRRLRNPPVKIRFDIVEVLLQAGEVREVRHLPNTFGLSAPYRYG
;
A
#
# COMPACT_ATOMS: atom_id res chain seq x y z
N MET A 1 2.90 -22.83 -11.91
CA MET A 1 2.54 -21.40 -11.76
C MET A 1 3.19 -20.86 -10.50
N ASN A 2 4.00 -19.80 -10.61
CA ASN A 2 4.61 -19.18 -9.43
C ASN A 2 3.59 -18.31 -8.68
N ILE A 3 3.93 -17.86 -7.48
CA ILE A 3 3.01 -17.07 -6.64
C ILE A 3 2.56 -15.78 -7.34
N TRP A 4 3.43 -15.16 -8.11
CA TRP A 4 3.11 -13.89 -8.77
C TRP A 4 2.08 -14.07 -9.87
N GLU A 5 2.12 -15.19 -10.61
CA GLU A 5 1.11 -15.51 -11.60
C GLU A 5 -0.23 -15.83 -10.95
N ARG A 6 -0.23 -16.53 -9.82
CA ARG A 6 -1.44 -16.81 -9.06
C ARG A 6 -2.12 -15.52 -8.58
N ILE A 7 -1.33 -14.56 -8.10
CA ILE A 7 -1.86 -13.28 -7.66
C ILE A 7 -2.50 -12.54 -8.82
N LYS A 8 -1.87 -12.56 -9.99
CA LYS A 8 -2.41 -11.90 -11.19
C LYS A 8 -3.78 -12.42 -11.62
N THR A 9 -4.03 -13.71 -11.45
CA THR A 9 -5.30 -14.31 -11.88
C THR A 9 -6.48 -13.95 -10.96
N TRP A 10 -6.21 -13.38 -9.80
CA TRP A 10 -7.22 -13.10 -8.79
C TRP A 10 -7.79 -11.70 -8.86
N ARG A 11 -7.20 -10.82 -9.62
CA ARG A 11 -7.59 -9.42 -9.64
C ARG A 11 -8.24 -9.03 -10.94
N GLU A 12 -9.18 -8.12 -10.85
CA GLU A 12 -9.67 -7.41 -12.00
C GLU A 12 -8.62 -6.40 -12.47
N ARG A 13 -8.63 -6.09 -13.76
CA ARG A 13 -7.75 -5.07 -14.28
C ARG A 13 -8.13 -3.71 -13.71
N GLN A 14 -7.20 -3.09 -13.04
CA GLN A 14 -7.34 -1.74 -12.56
C GLN A 14 -6.25 -0.88 -13.15
N GLU A 15 -6.63 0.28 -13.60
CA GLU A 15 -5.67 1.24 -14.14
C GLU A 15 -5.18 2.15 -13.03
N LEU A 16 -3.86 2.23 -12.91
CA LEU A 16 -3.23 3.13 -11.97
C LEU A 16 -3.23 4.54 -12.56
N PRO A 17 -3.64 5.57 -11.80
CA PRO A 17 -3.53 6.95 -12.27
C PRO A 17 -2.10 7.29 -12.70
N PRO A 18 -1.93 8.15 -13.71
CA PRO A 18 -0.60 8.48 -14.24
C PRO A 18 0.42 8.91 -13.18
N HIS A 19 0.00 9.69 -12.19
CA HIS A 19 0.89 10.17 -11.13
C HIS A 19 1.40 9.05 -10.23
N LEU A 20 0.67 7.94 -10.11
CA LEU A 20 1.10 6.78 -9.33
C LEU A 20 1.91 5.79 -10.16
N ARG A 21 1.77 5.80 -11.48
CA ARG A 21 2.61 4.97 -12.37
C ARG A 21 4.10 5.31 -12.25
N ARG A 22 4.40 6.55 -11.88
CA ARG A 22 5.79 7.02 -11.70
C ARG A 22 6.52 6.32 -10.58
N LEU A 23 5.80 5.63 -9.68
CA LEU A 23 6.43 4.87 -8.62
C LEU A 23 7.26 3.70 -9.15
N GLY A 24 6.99 3.25 -10.38
CA GLY A 24 7.72 2.15 -11.00
C GLY A 24 7.43 0.78 -10.41
N LEU A 25 6.43 0.68 -9.54
CA LEU A 25 6.00 -0.56 -8.90
C LEU A 25 4.87 -1.20 -9.69
N LYS A 26 4.78 -2.51 -9.61
CA LYS A 26 3.76 -3.25 -10.34
C LYS A 26 2.50 -3.40 -9.49
N LEU A 27 1.39 -2.80 -9.95
CA LEU A 27 0.12 -2.87 -9.24
C LEU A 27 -0.44 -4.30 -9.26
N LEU A 28 -0.84 -4.79 -8.09
CA LEU A 28 -1.52 -6.05 -7.93
C LEU A 28 -3.00 -5.86 -7.65
N VAL A 29 -3.35 -4.97 -6.73
CA VAL A 29 -4.74 -4.66 -6.40
C VAL A 29 -4.85 -3.25 -5.84
N ALA A 30 -5.95 -2.59 -6.14
CA ALA A 30 -6.31 -1.32 -5.52
C ALA A 30 -7.55 -1.52 -4.66
N ASN A 31 -7.63 -0.72 -3.58
CA ASN A 31 -8.78 -0.70 -2.67
C ASN A 31 -9.14 -2.09 -2.14
N PHE A 32 -8.13 -2.80 -1.64
CA PHE A 32 -8.37 -4.08 -0.99
C PHE A 32 -9.08 -3.88 0.32
N ARG A 33 -10.19 -4.60 0.52
CA ARG A 33 -10.99 -4.54 1.74
C ARG A 33 -11.11 -5.89 2.40
N SER A 34 -11.02 -5.88 3.73
CA SER A 34 -11.37 -7.01 4.58
C SER A 34 -12.31 -6.52 5.68
N ARG A 35 -12.70 -7.44 6.57
CA ARG A 35 -13.55 -7.07 7.72
C ARG A 35 -12.88 -6.04 8.63
N ARG A 36 -11.54 -5.99 8.62
CA ARG A 36 -10.76 -5.17 9.56
C ARG A 36 -10.32 -3.83 9.00
N GLY A 37 -10.42 -3.64 7.68
CA GLY A 37 -10.04 -2.36 7.10
C GLY A 37 -9.82 -2.40 5.62
N GLU A 38 -9.14 -1.37 5.12
CA GLU A 38 -8.87 -1.18 3.71
C GLU A 38 -7.40 -0.82 3.51
N ILE A 39 -6.82 -1.32 2.42
CA ILE A 39 -5.49 -0.93 1.95
C ILE A 39 -5.68 -0.30 0.58
N ASP A 40 -5.15 0.92 0.41
CA ASP A 40 -5.35 1.68 -0.81
C ASP A 40 -4.77 0.99 -2.03
N LEU A 41 -3.52 0.55 -1.94
CA LEU A 41 -2.83 -0.10 -3.06
C LEU A 41 -1.93 -1.22 -2.54
N VAL A 42 -1.86 -2.30 -3.32
CA VAL A 42 -0.89 -3.36 -3.10
C VAL A 42 -0.06 -3.51 -4.36
N PHE A 43 1.25 -3.34 -4.23
CA PHE A 43 2.18 -3.46 -5.34
C PHE A 43 3.12 -4.65 -5.14
N ARG A 44 3.78 -5.01 -6.22
CA ARG A 44 4.94 -5.88 -6.19
C ARG A 44 6.20 -5.07 -6.50
N ASP A 45 7.20 -5.23 -5.66
CA ASP A 45 8.56 -4.76 -5.91
C ASP A 45 9.50 -5.97 -5.78
N GLU A 46 9.89 -6.53 -6.91
CA GLU A 46 10.68 -7.77 -7.00
C GLU A 46 10.04 -8.93 -6.21
N ASP A 47 10.60 -9.32 -5.08
CA ASP A 47 10.09 -10.40 -4.23
C ASP A 47 9.30 -9.90 -3.02
N CYS A 48 8.95 -8.63 -3.03
CA CYS A 48 8.27 -7.97 -1.92
C CYS A 48 6.86 -7.55 -2.29
N LEU A 49 5.90 -7.82 -1.41
CA LEU A 49 4.57 -7.21 -1.47
C LEU A 49 4.62 -5.89 -0.72
N VAL A 50 4.18 -4.84 -1.38
CA VAL A 50 4.22 -3.49 -0.86
C VAL A 50 2.80 -3.00 -0.61
N PHE A 51 2.46 -2.81 0.66
CA PHE A 51 1.15 -2.26 1.05
C PHE A 51 1.29 -0.76 1.18
N VAL A 52 0.47 -0.02 0.44
CA VAL A 52 0.62 1.43 0.32
C VAL A 52 -0.60 2.15 0.87
N GLU A 53 -0.35 3.09 1.77
CA GLU A 53 -1.32 4.08 2.22
C GLU A 53 -1.12 5.36 1.42
N VAL A 54 -2.16 5.81 0.72
CA VAL A 54 -2.12 7.04 -0.05
C VAL A 54 -2.69 8.18 0.79
N LYS A 55 -1.92 9.24 0.96
CA LYS A 55 -2.34 10.45 1.64
C LYS A 55 -2.40 11.61 0.67
N THR A 56 -3.58 12.16 0.49
CA THR A 56 -3.79 13.32 -0.36
C THR A 56 -3.88 14.57 0.51
N ARG A 57 -3.11 15.58 0.19
CA ARG A 57 -3.05 16.82 0.97
C ARG A 57 -3.04 18.04 0.06
N SER A 58 -3.57 19.15 0.58
CA SER A 58 -3.41 20.45 -0.05
C SER A 58 -2.04 21.03 0.30
N SER A 59 -1.61 22.08 -0.41
CA SER A 59 -0.30 22.69 -0.19
C SER A 59 -0.14 23.29 1.22
N GLU A 60 -1.23 23.74 1.84
CA GLU A 60 -1.18 24.30 3.19
C GLU A 60 -0.92 23.23 4.26
N ASP A 61 -1.28 21.98 3.96
CA ASP A 61 -1.19 20.87 4.91
C ASP A 61 0.07 20.03 4.71
N TRP A 62 1.02 20.52 3.90
CA TRP A 62 2.22 19.77 3.56
C TRP A 62 3.22 19.75 4.72
N THR A 63 2.95 18.90 5.69
CA THR A 63 3.77 18.72 6.89
C THR A 63 4.53 17.40 6.83
N ARG A 64 4.95 16.90 7.98
CA ARG A 64 5.74 15.66 8.05
C ARG A 64 4.96 14.46 7.53
N PRO A 65 5.51 13.71 6.56
CA PRO A 65 4.83 12.57 5.95
C PRO A 65 4.42 11.48 6.94
N ALA A 66 5.33 11.07 7.80
CA ALA A 66 5.14 9.97 8.72
C ALA A 66 4.08 10.26 9.80
N ALA A 67 3.77 11.51 10.06
CA ALA A 67 2.76 11.90 11.03
C ALA A 67 1.33 11.54 10.59
N ALA A 68 1.16 11.21 9.31
CA ALA A 68 -0.15 10.91 8.76
C ALA A 68 -0.69 9.54 9.17
N VAL A 69 0.17 8.64 9.69
CA VAL A 69 -0.23 7.27 10.03
C VAL A 69 0.10 7.01 11.49
N ASN A 70 -0.92 7.11 12.35
CA ASN A 70 -0.78 6.88 13.77
C ASN A 70 -0.77 5.38 14.12
N ALA A 71 -0.51 5.06 15.39
CA ALA A 71 -0.41 3.68 15.86
C ALA A 71 -1.68 2.86 15.61
N ARG A 72 -2.85 3.45 15.80
CA ARG A 72 -4.13 2.78 15.56
C ARG A 72 -4.28 2.40 14.08
N LYS A 73 -3.98 3.34 13.19
CA LYS A 73 -4.06 3.11 11.75
C LYS A 73 -3.06 2.06 11.31
N ARG A 74 -1.83 2.09 11.84
CA ARG A 74 -0.82 1.07 11.55
C ARG A 74 -1.25 -0.32 11.96
N ARG A 75 -1.92 -0.43 13.10
CA ARG A 75 -2.47 -1.71 13.57
C ARG A 75 -3.53 -2.23 12.60
N LEU A 76 -4.47 -1.38 12.19
CA LEU A 76 -5.51 -1.76 11.23
C LEU A 76 -4.91 -2.17 9.89
N LEU A 77 -3.91 -1.44 9.41
CA LEU A 77 -3.21 -1.78 8.18
C LEU A 77 -2.48 -3.13 8.31
N SER A 78 -1.85 -3.39 9.47
CA SER A 78 -1.22 -4.68 9.74
C SER A 78 -2.22 -5.83 9.67
N GLN A 79 -3.36 -5.68 10.32
CA GLN A 79 -4.41 -6.70 10.33
C GLN A 79 -4.97 -6.93 8.92
N THR A 80 -5.20 -5.87 8.18
CA THR A 80 -5.75 -5.95 6.82
C THR A 80 -4.75 -6.59 5.86
N ALA A 81 -3.46 -6.26 5.99
CA ALA A 81 -2.40 -6.90 5.20
C ALA A 81 -2.34 -8.41 5.47
N LEU A 82 -2.46 -8.82 6.72
CA LEU A 82 -2.49 -10.24 7.06
C LEU A 82 -3.73 -10.94 6.48
N ASP A 83 -4.86 -10.25 6.42
CA ASP A 83 -6.06 -10.78 5.75
C ASP A 83 -5.82 -10.99 4.26
N TYR A 84 -5.13 -10.04 3.60
CA TYR A 84 -4.74 -10.17 2.20
C TYR A 84 -3.82 -11.39 1.99
N LEU A 85 -2.80 -11.52 2.83
CA LEU A 85 -1.85 -12.62 2.74
C LEU A 85 -2.53 -13.97 2.96
N ARG A 86 -3.50 -14.06 3.88
CA ARG A 86 -4.27 -15.29 4.08
C ARG A 86 -5.07 -15.68 2.85
N ARG A 87 -5.65 -14.72 2.15
CA ARG A 87 -6.34 -14.99 0.89
C ARG A 87 -5.41 -15.56 -0.17
N LEU A 88 -4.13 -15.18 -0.12
CA LEU A 88 -3.10 -15.72 -1.00
C LEU A 88 -2.49 -17.02 -0.46
N ARG A 89 -3.02 -17.57 0.63
CA ARG A 89 -2.52 -18.76 1.31
C ARG A 89 -1.11 -18.58 1.87
N ASN A 90 -0.86 -17.40 2.44
CA ASN A 90 0.39 -17.07 3.12
C ASN A 90 1.64 -17.40 2.29
N PRO A 91 1.81 -16.76 1.13
CA PRO A 91 2.96 -17.02 0.27
C PRO A 91 4.27 -16.62 0.95
N PRO A 92 5.39 -17.31 0.62
CA PRO A 92 6.70 -17.00 1.21
C PRO A 92 7.34 -15.78 0.52
N VAL A 93 6.78 -14.61 0.74
CA VAL A 93 7.25 -13.35 0.17
C VAL A 93 7.58 -12.37 1.29
N LYS A 94 8.43 -11.41 0.98
CA LYS A 94 8.67 -10.28 1.88
C LYS A 94 7.50 -9.31 1.82
N ILE A 95 7.31 -8.55 2.88
CA ILE A 95 6.29 -7.50 2.92
C ILE A 95 6.90 -6.21 3.46
N ARG A 96 6.35 -5.10 3.02
CA ARG A 96 6.67 -3.79 3.60
C ARG A 96 5.47 -2.86 3.47
N PHE A 97 5.47 -1.81 4.27
CA PHE A 97 4.45 -0.76 4.22
C PHE A 97 5.08 0.55 3.78
N ASP A 98 4.52 1.12 2.74
CA ASP A 98 4.95 2.41 2.20
C ASP A 98 3.84 3.44 2.37
N ILE A 99 4.22 4.70 2.42
CA ILE A 99 3.29 5.82 2.35
C ILE A 99 3.56 6.56 1.04
N VAL A 100 2.49 6.91 0.35
CA VAL A 100 2.56 7.77 -0.82
C VAL A 100 1.75 9.03 -0.51
N GLU A 101 2.40 10.18 -0.56
CA GLU A 101 1.74 11.46 -0.39
C GLU A 101 1.51 12.10 -1.75
N VAL A 102 0.28 12.55 -1.96
CA VAL A 102 -0.12 13.27 -3.17
C VAL A 102 -0.42 14.70 -2.77
N LEU A 103 0.38 15.64 -3.24
CA LEU A 103 0.16 17.05 -3.00
C LEU A 103 -0.70 17.62 -4.12
N LEU A 104 -1.85 18.16 -3.73
CA LEU A 104 -2.74 18.85 -4.65
C LEU A 104 -2.57 20.36 -4.54
N GLN A 105 -2.65 21.04 -5.68
CA GLN A 105 -2.71 22.48 -5.76
C GLN A 105 -3.80 22.83 -6.77
N ALA A 106 -4.76 23.62 -6.35
CA ALA A 106 -5.91 23.99 -7.17
C ALA A 106 -6.64 22.77 -7.76
N GLY A 107 -6.73 21.67 -6.99
CA GLY A 107 -7.38 20.44 -7.39
C GLY A 107 -6.56 19.53 -8.30
N GLU A 108 -5.35 19.92 -8.66
CA GLU A 108 -4.48 19.12 -9.52
C GLU A 108 -3.28 18.55 -8.77
N VAL A 109 -2.76 17.42 -9.23
CA VAL A 109 -1.59 16.81 -8.64
C VAL A 109 -0.35 17.62 -8.99
N ARG A 110 0.26 18.24 -7.98
CA ARG A 110 1.49 19.00 -8.11
C ARG A 110 2.72 18.14 -7.89
N GLU A 111 2.67 17.28 -6.87
CA GLU A 111 3.81 16.47 -6.47
C GLU A 111 3.33 15.15 -5.88
N VAL A 112 4.11 14.09 -6.09
CA VAL A 112 3.92 12.79 -5.46
C VAL A 112 5.20 12.44 -4.73
N ARG A 113 5.08 12.13 -3.45
CA ARG A 113 6.21 11.75 -2.61
C ARG A 113 6.04 10.30 -2.17
N HIS A 114 6.99 9.45 -2.54
CA HIS A 114 7.00 8.05 -2.13
C HIS A 114 7.94 7.86 -0.96
N LEU A 115 7.42 7.30 0.11
CA LEU A 115 8.15 7.02 1.34
C LEU A 115 8.16 5.51 1.57
N PRO A 116 9.18 4.81 1.08
CA PRO A 116 9.22 3.37 1.19
C PRO A 116 9.56 2.91 2.59
N ASN A 117 9.04 1.74 2.96
CA ASN A 117 9.35 1.05 4.22
C ASN A 117 9.21 1.94 5.45
N THR A 118 8.06 2.63 5.54
CA THR A 118 7.83 3.65 6.55
C THR A 118 7.58 3.07 7.94
N PHE A 119 6.95 1.90 8.01
CA PHE A 119 6.71 1.19 9.27
C PHE A 119 6.60 -0.30 9.01
N GLY A 120 6.74 -1.11 10.07
CA GLY A 120 6.56 -2.56 10.01
C GLY A 120 5.22 -3.00 10.56
N LEU A 121 5.00 -4.30 10.63
CA LEU A 121 3.82 -4.86 11.28
C LEU A 121 3.80 -4.43 12.75
N SER A 122 2.61 -3.99 13.20
CA SER A 122 2.41 -3.63 14.60
C SER A 122 2.42 -4.88 15.47
N ALA A 123 3.08 -4.79 16.66
CA ALA A 123 3.02 -5.88 17.62
C ALA A 123 1.57 -6.19 18.01
N PRO A 124 1.17 -7.46 18.19
CA PRO A 124 2.00 -8.67 18.16
C PRO A 124 2.08 -9.36 16.78
N TYR A 125 1.66 -8.69 15.73
CA TYR A 125 1.55 -9.31 14.40
C TYR A 125 2.91 -9.61 13.80
N ARG A 126 2.99 -10.74 13.09
CA ARG A 126 4.20 -11.20 12.41
C ARG A 126 3.85 -11.84 11.07
N TYR A 127 4.81 -11.85 10.16
CA TYR A 127 4.71 -12.58 8.91
C TYR A 127 6.10 -13.07 8.48
N GLY A 128 6.16 -14.34 8.12
CA GLY A 128 7.42 -14.97 7.70
C GLY A 128 8.14 -15.77 8.75
#